data_243360fcc1a1debb14e78f8831c5a0dc
#
_entry.id   243360fcc1a1debb14e78f8831c5a0dc
#
_cell.length_a   1.000
_cell.length_b   1.000
_cell.length_c   1.000
_cell.angle_alpha   90.00
_cell.angle_beta   90.00
_cell.angle_gamma   90.00
#
_symmetry.space_group_name_H-M   'P 1'
#
loop_
_entity.id
_entity.type
_entity.pdbx_description
1 polymer ?
#
loop_
_entity_poly.entity_id
_entity_poly.type
_entity_poly.pdbx_seq_one_letter_code
_entity_poly.pdbx_strand_id
1 'polypeptide(L)'
;AGTVTEQQFGQGSGEKYIACGAGSIKNNTRQTAADIAAEIENPLPFAIEPNSPDPQVLVMHTHATEDYRLSAGLWFAPGDGARSTDRSINMCAVGRVMADTLNAAGLNTLHDETLNDYPSYTGSYANSRTVVQQYLAQYPSIKVVLDVHRDAIETENGSRMAPVCTVDGRQAAQVMIIC
;
A
#
# COMPACT_ATOMS: atom_id res chain seq x y z
N ALA A 1 -7.24 4.08 -27.43
CA ALA A 1 -6.65 3.10 -26.52
C ALA A 1 -5.20 3.48 -26.26
N GLY A 2 -4.77 3.36 -25.02
CA GLY A 2 -3.38 3.57 -24.62
C GLY A 2 -2.68 2.25 -24.36
N THR A 3 -1.35 2.31 -24.21
CA THR A 3 -0.49 1.15 -23.96
C THR A 3 -0.12 1.07 -22.49
N VAL A 4 -0.04 -0.15 -21.97
CA VAL A 4 0.56 -0.46 -20.67
C VAL A 4 1.90 -1.13 -20.90
N THR A 5 2.93 -0.68 -20.20
CA THR A 5 4.27 -1.25 -20.28
C THR A 5 4.62 -1.90 -18.94
N GLU A 6 4.96 -3.17 -18.95
CA GLU A 6 5.49 -3.84 -17.77
C GLU A 6 6.97 -3.48 -17.60
N GLN A 7 7.37 -3.15 -16.39
CA GLN A 7 8.75 -2.85 -16.05
C GLN A 7 9.07 -3.35 -14.65
N GLN A 8 10.20 -4.03 -14.51
CA GLN A 8 10.76 -4.32 -13.20
C GLN A 8 11.68 -3.17 -12.78
N PHE A 9 11.36 -2.53 -11.67
CA PHE A 9 12.26 -1.61 -11.02
C PHE A 9 13.30 -2.40 -10.23
N GLY A 10 14.56 -2.12 -10.51
CA GLY A 10 15.68 -2.63 -9.72
C GLY A 10 15.87 -1.85 -8.42
N GLN A 11 16.89 -2.25 -7.67
CA GLN A 11 17.34 -1.46 -6.53
C GLN A 11 17.82 -0.09 -7.04
N GLY A 12 17.43 0.97 -6.32
CA GLY A 12 17.92 2.30 -6.61
C GLY A 12 19.45 2.41 -6.42
N SER A 13 20.05 3.39 -7.02
CA SER A 13 21.51 3.65 -6.93
C SER A 13 21.80 5.09 -6.53
N GLY A 14 22.99 5.32 -5.98
CA GLY A 14 23.48 6.63 -5.52
C GLY A 14 23.28 6.84 -4.01
N GLU A 15 23.75 7.99 -3.52
CA GLU A 15 23.85 8.30 -2.07
C GLU A 15 22.52 8.25 -1.28
N LYS A 16 21.40 8.41 -1.97
CA LYS A 16 20.07 8.40 -1.34
C LYS A 16 19.49 6.99 -1.16
N TYR A 17 20.14 5.96 -1.68
CA TYR A 17 19.60 4.60 -1.64
C TYR A 17 20.40 3.73 -0.69
N ILE A 18 19.68 3.03 0.17
CA ILE A 18 20.22 2.10 1.16
C ILE A 18 19.67 0.72 0.82
N ALA A 19 20.54 -0.27 0.64
CA ALA A 19 20.11 -1.64 0.40
C ALA A 19 19.36 -2.18 1.63
N CYS A 20 18.20 -2.81 1.41
CA CYS A 20 17.39 -3.41 2.47
C CYS A 20 16.73 -4.68 1.92
N GLY A 21 17.21 -5.84 2.35
CA GLY A 21 16.73 -7.13 1.85
C GLY A 21 16.80 -7.22 0.32
N ALA A 22 15.72 -7.63 -0.31
CA ALA A 22 15.59 -7.72 -1.78
C ALA A 22 15.31 -6.36 -2.46
N GLY A 23 15.10 -5.30 -1.69
CA GLY A 23 14.76 -3.96 -2.17
C GLY A 23 15.77 -2.90 -1.78
N SER A 24 15.33 -1.66 -1.80
CA SER A 24 16.12 -0.50 -1.34
C SER A 24 15.21 0.54 -0.70
N ILE A 25 15.76 1.27 0.27
CA ILE A 25 15.12 2.43 0.87
C ILE A 25 15.63 3.67 0.15
N LYS A 26 14.73 4.50 -0.35
CA LYS A 26 15.07 5.84 -0.85
C LYS A 26 14.93 6.84 0.28
N ASN A 27 16.07 7.36 0.72
CA ASN A 27 16.09 8.36 1.78
C ASN A 27 15.63 9.74 1.25
N ASN A 28 14.46 10.16 1.65
CA ASN A 28 13.91 11.50 1.41
C ASN A 28 13.90 12.36 2.69
N THR A 29 14.58 11.92 3.75
CA THR A 29 14.66 12.61 5.04
C THR A 29 15.94 13.45 5.15
N ARG A 30 16.15 14.05 6.33
CA ARG A 30 17.39 14.74 6.69
C ARG A 30 18.39 13.84 7.40
N GLN A 31 18.02 12.59 7.69
CA GLN A 31 18.91 11.62 8.32
C GLN A 31 19.99 11.17 7.33
N THR A 32 21.14 10.77 7.85
CA THR A 32 22.17 10.20 7.00
C THR A 32 21.83 8.76 6.60
N ALA A 33 22.41 8.27 5.52
CA ALA A 33 22.25 6.87 5.13
C ALA A 33 22.77 5.91 6.22
N ALA A 34 23.80 6.31 6.96
CA ALA A 34 24.35 5.53 8.07
C ALA A 34 23.37 5.45 9.25
N ASP A 35 22.69 6.55 9.60
CA ASP A 35 21.69 6.56 10.67
C ASP A 35 20.52 5.64 10.33
N ILE A 36 20.03 5.69 9.07
CA ILE A 36 18.94 4.83 8.62
C ILE A 36 19.37 3.36 8.60
N ALA A 37 20.57 3.06 8.11
CA ALA A 37 21.10 1.70 8.10
C ALA A 37 21.23 1.13 9.53
N ALA A 38 21.67 1.95 10.49
CA ALA A 38 21.72 1.55 11.89
C ALA A 38 20.34 1.32 12.49
N GLU A 39 19.34 2.16 12.14
CA GLU A 39 17.98 2.03 12.65
C GLU A 39 17.27 0.78 12.11
N ILE A 40 17.56 0.35 10.89
CA ILE A 40 17.01 -0.89 10.31
C ILE A 40 17.41 -2.13 11.13
N GLU A 41 18.58 -2.11 11.76
CA GLU A 41 19.07 -3.21 12.59
C GLU A 41 18.48 -3.19 14.02
N ASN A 42 17.84 -2.11 14.42
CA ASN A 42 17.22 -2.00 15.72
C ASN A 42 15.93 -2.84 15.79
N PRO A 43 15.63 -3.46 16.94
CA PRO A 43 14.35 -4.11 17.13
C PRO A 43 13.22 -3.09 17.06
N LEU A 44 12.05 -3.53 16.59
CA LEU A 44 10.85 -2.69 16.64
C LEU A 44 10.56 -2.23 18.09
N PRO A 45 10.11 -0.99 18.29
CA PRO A 45 9.79 -0.47 19.63
C PRO A 45 8.54 -1.10 20.25
N PHE A 46 7.92 -2.05 19.56
CA PHE A 46 6.76 -2.82 20.00
C PHE A 46 6.85 -4.26 19.53
N ALA A 47 6.14 -5.16 20.20
CA ALA A 47 5.98 -6.54 19.77
C ALA A 47 4.59 -6.75 19.18
N ILE A 48 4.51 -7.52 18.11
CA ILE A 48 3.26 -8.09 17.61
C ILE A 48 3.09 -9.47 18.25
N GLU A 49 1.93 -9.73 18.83
CA GLU A 49 1.61 -10.97 19.55
C GLU A 49 0.77 -11.88 18.65
N PRO A 50 1.33 -12.96 18.09
CA PRO A 50 0.54 -13.90 17.31
C PRO A 50 -0.61 -14.49 18.16
N ASN A 51 -1.78 -14.66 17.53
CA ASN A 51 -2.99 -15.19 18.14
C ASN A 51 -3.54 -14.36 19.34
N SER A 52 -3.18 -13.07 19.40
CA SER A 52 -3.79 -12.16 20.36
C SER A 52 -5.31 -12.08 20.14
N PRO A 53 -6.13 -12.09 21.20
CA PRO A 53 -7.58 -11.85 21.06
C PRO A 53 -7.89 -10.40 20.67
N ASP A 54 -6.96 -9.48 20.94
CA ASP A 54 -7.12 -8.07 20.65
C ASP A 54 -6.50 -7.71 19.31
N PRO A 55 -7.12 -6.83 18.50
CA PRO A 55 -6.58 -6.43 17.21
C PRO A 55 -5.30 -5.61 17.37
N GLN A 56 -4.31 -5.93 16.52
CA GLN A 56 -3.01 -5.27 16.54
C GLN A 56 -2.67 -4.54 15.24
N VAL A 57 -3.41 -4.84 14.19
CA VAL A 57 -3.24 -4.24 12.86
C VAL A 57 -4.57 -3.66 12.39
N LEU A 58 -4.54 -2.48 11.80
CA LEU A 58 -5.65 -1.88 11.07
C LEU A 58 -5.24 -1.70 9.60
N VAL A 59 -5.99 -2.29 8.69
CA VAL A 59 -5.92 -1.99 7.25
C VAL A 59 -7.03 -1.01 6.93
N MET A 60 -6.71 0.07 6.23
CA MET A 60 -7.65 1.10 5.82
C MET A 60 -7.22 1.77 4.51
N HIS A 61 -8.01 2.68 3.97
CA HIS A 61 -7.77 3.31 2.67
C HIS A 61 -8.16 4.79 2.71
N THR A 62 -7.17 5.69 2.59
CA THR A 62 -7.47 7.12 2.38
C THR A 62 -8.15 7.33 1.03
N HIS A 63 -7.71 6.59 0.00
CA HIS A 63 -8.29 6.61 -1.34
C HIS A 63 -8.95 5.28 -1.68
N ALA A 64 -9.99 4.93 -0.91
CA ALA A 64 -10.70 3.67 -1.02
C ALA A 64 -11.32 3.43 -2.40
N THR A 65 -11.71 4.52 -3.11
CA THR A 65 -12.27 4.41 -4.45
C THR A 65 -11.26 4.09 -5.55
N GLU A 66 -9.96 4.14 -5.27
CA GLU A 66 -8.96 3.72 -6.25
C GLU A 66 -9.21 2.27 -6.68
N ASP A 67 -9.03 2.01 -7.97
CA ASP A 67 -9.21 0.67 -8.52
C ASP A 67 -8.08 0.31 -9.48
N TYR A 68 -8.04 -0.97 -9.84
CA TYR A 68 -7.20 -1.48 -10.88
C TYR A 68 -8.02 -1.67 -12.17
N ARG A 69 -7.36 -1.55 -13.28
CA ARG A 69 -7.93 -1.88 -14.57
C ARG A 69 -8.44 -3.32 -14.59
N LEU A 70 -9.71 -3.51 -14.97
CA LEU A 70 -10.36 -4.83 -15.01
C LEU A 70 -10.04 -5.62 -16.27
N SER A 71 -9.57 -4.95 -17.35
CA SER A 71 -9.21 -5.60 -18.60
C SER A 71 -7.85 -6.28 -18.50
N ALA A 72 -7.75 -7.51 -18.99
CA ALA A 72 -6.48 -8.18 -19.20
C ALA A 72 -5.73 -7.57 -20.42
N GLY A 73 -4.41 -7.75 -20.47
CA GLY A 73 -3.56 -7.28 -21.57
C GLY A 73 -2.87 -5.95 -21.27
N LEU A 74 -1.97 -5.56 -22.17
CA LEU A 74 -1.11 -4.39 -21.99
C LEU A 74 -1.68 -3.16 -22.71
N TRP A 75 -2.94 -2.86 -22.48
CA TRP A 75 -3.64 -1.72 -23.06
C TRP A 75 -4.71 -1.19 -22.10
N PHE A 76 -5.17 0.05 -22.34
CA PHE A 76 -6.33 0.63 -21.66
C PHE A 76 -7.22 1.40 -22.63
N ALA A 77 -8.52 1.41 -22.36
CA ALA A 77 -9.47 2.17 -23.16
C ALA A 77 -9.54 3.64 -22.72
N PRO A 78 -9.92 4.57 -23.61
CA PRO A 78 -10.32 5.90 -23.20
C PRO A 78 -11.49 5.79 -22.21
N GLY A 79 -11.36 6.40 -21.04
CA GLY A 79 -12.39 6.35 -20.01
C GLY A 79 -12.29 5.14 -19.07
N ASP A 80 -11.28 4.26 -19.21
CA ASP A 80 -10.95 3.31 -18.14
C ASP A 80 -10.69 4.13 -16.87
N GLY A 81 -11.70 4.15 -16.01
CA GLY A 81 -11.68 4.86 -14.75
C GLY A 81 -10.56 4.33 -13.87
N ALA A 82 -10.11 5.19 -13.00
CA ALA A 82 -9.14 4.84 -11.98
C ALA A 82 -9.79 4.81 -10.59
N ARG A 83 -11.13 4.92 -10.54
CA ARG A 83 -11.91 5.01 -9.31
C ARG A 83 -13.28 4.38 -9.46
N SER A 84 -13.68 3.61 -8.42
CA SER A 84 -15.00 2.99 -8.31
C SER A 84 -15.48 3.02 -6.86
N THR A 85 -16.77 3.21 -6.64
CA THR A 85 -17.39 3.04 -5.31
C THR A 85 -17.74 1.59 -5.00
N ASP A 86 -17.59 0.68 -5.96
CA ASP A 86 -17.81 -0.75 -5.77
C ASP A 86 -16.64 -1.37 -4.99
N ARG A 87 -16.91 -1.73 -3.74
CA ARG A 87 -15.92 -2.33 -2.83
C ARG A 87 -15.40 -3.70 -3.26
N SER A 88 -16.01 -4.32 -4.27
CA SER A 88 -15.55 -5.62 -4.80
C SER A 88 -14.39 -5.48 -5.80
N ILE A 89 -14.15 -4.27 -6.32
CA ILE A 89 -13.16 -4.00 -7.36
C ILE A 89 -12.20 -2.85 -7.03
N ASN A 90 -12.47 -2.08 -5.98
CA ASN A 90 -11.62 -0.97 -5.53
C ASN A 90 -10.60 -1.43 -4.46
N MET A 91 -9.91 -0.50 -3.82
CA MET A 91 -8.88 -0.82 -2.83
C MET A 91 -9.39 -1.61 -1.63
N CYS A 92 -10.69 -1.52 -1.29
CA CYS A 92 -11.27 -2.36 -0.26
C CYS A 92 -11.15 -3.87 -0.58
N ALA A 93 -11.22 -4.27 -1.86
CA ALA A 93 -11.01 -5.67 -2.24
C ALA A 93 -9.57 -6.14 -1.94
N VAL A 94 -8.59 -5.28 -2.19
CA VAL A 94 -7.17 -5.56 -1.87
C VAL A 94 -6.96 -5.63 -0.36
N GLY A 95 -7.46 -4.64 0.38
CA GLY A 95 -7.36 -4.58 1.84
C GLY A 95 -8.00 -5.78 2.52
N ARG A 96 -9.13 -6.27 2.00
CA ARG A 96 -9.79 -7.49 2.50
C ARG A 96 -8.87 -8.71 2.39
N VAL A 97 -8.27 -8.93 1.23
CA VAL A 97 -7.32 -10.04 1.03
C VAL A 97 -6.11 -9.92 1.95
N MET A 98 -5.60 -8.70 2.15
CA MET A 98 -4.50 -8.46 3.09
C MET A 98 -4.92 -8.79 4.53
N ALA A 99 -6.06 -8.28 4.99
CA ALA A 99 -6.55 -8.54 6.35
C ALA A 99 -6.83 -10.03 6.57
N ASP A 100 -7.47 -10.70 5.60
CA ASP A 100 -7.73 -12.14 5.68
C ASP A 100 -6.43 -12.96 5.76
N THR A 101 -5.41 -12.56 4.98
CA THR A 101 -4.10 -13.22 5.00
C THR A 101 -3.39 -13.04 6.33
N LEU A 102 -3.41 -11.82 6.89
CA LEU A 102 -2.82 -11.52 8.18
C LEU A 102 -3.55 -12.28 9.30
N ASN A 103 -4.88 -12.30 9.29
CA ASN A 103 -5.70 -13.04 10.24
C ASN A 103 -5.42 -14.56 10.15
N ALA A 104 -5.30 -15.11 8.96
CA ALA A 104 -4.93 -16.52 8.77
C ALA A 104 -3.53 -16.85 9.29
N ALA A 105 -2.63 -15.87 9.33
CA ALA A 105 -1.30 -15.97 9.94
C ALA A 105 -1.29 -15.72 11.45
N GLY A 106 -2.46 -15.53 12.07
CA GLY A 106 -2.61 -15.29 13.51
C GLY A 106 -2.39 -13.84 13.94
N LEU A 107 -2.34 -12.91 12.99
CA LEU A 107 -2.25 -11.47 13.30
C LEU A 107 -3.64 -10.85 13.28
N ASN A 108 -4.25 -10.68 14.45
CA ASN A 108 -5.60 -10.12 14.58
C ASN A 108 -5.66 -8.72 13.94
N THR A 109 -6.28 -8.66 12.77
CA THR A 109 -6.28 -7.51 11.86
C THR A 109 -7.72 -7.05 11.59
N LEU A 110 -7.98 -5.78 11.82
CA LEU A 110 -9.21 -5.11 11.40
C LEU A 110 -9.04 -4.53 10.00
N HIS A 111 -10.14 -4.46 9.26
CA HIS A 111 -10.18 -3.80 7.96
C HIS A 111 -11.33 -2.78 7.92
N ASP A 112 -11.01 -1.54 7.60
CA ASP A 112 -11.98 -0.47 7.38
C ASP A 112 -12.20 -0.24 5.89
N GLU A 113 -13.47 -0.25 5.46
CA GLU A 113 -13.88 -0.05 4.07
C GLU A 113 -14.59 1.29 3.85
N THR A 114 -14.36 2.27 4.71
CA THR A 114 -14.92 3.61 4.55
C THR A 114 -14.37 4.28 3.28
N LEU A 115 -15.27 4.79 2.44
CA LEU A 115 -14.88 5.50 1.22
C LEU A 115 -14.51 6.95 1.57
N ASN A 116 -13.31 7.14 2.11
CA ASN A 116 -12.83 8.43 2.65
C ASN A 116 -12.68 9.53 1.58
N ASP A 117 -12.58 9.13 0.30
CA ASP A 117 -12.43 9.99 -0.86
C ASP A 117 -13.73 10.14 -1.69
N TYR A 118 -14.88 9.74 -1.14
CA TYR A 118 -16.18 9.88 -1.79
C TYR A 118 -17.21 10.50 -0.83
N PRO A 119 -18.08 11.41 -1.29
CA PRO A 119 -18.24 11.89 -2.67
C PRO A 119 -17.22 12.94 -3.10
N SER A 120 -16.31 13.35 -2.24
CA SER A 120 -15.27 14.35 -2.54
C SER A 120 -13.89 13.79 -2.29
N TYR A 121 -13.02 13.93 -3.28
CA TYR A 121 -11.59 13.63 -3.13
C TYR A 121 -10.90 14.60 -2.14
N THR A 122 -11.32 15.86 -2.18
CA THR A 122 -10.77 16.88 -1.27
C THR A 122 -11.17 16.56 0.17
N GLY A 123 -10.19 16.49 1.05
CA GLY A 123 -10.40 16.18 2.46
C GLY A 123 -10.28 14.68 2.81
N SER A 124 -9.98 13.80 1.87
CA SER A 124 -9.87 12.35 2.12
C SER A 124 -8.91 12.00 3.25
N TYR A 125 -7.76 12.68 3.36
CA TYR A 125 -6.82 12.49 4.48
C TYR A 125 -7.38 12.96 5.84
N ALA A 126 -8.20 14.00 5.86
CA ALA A 126 -8.86 14.42 7.11
C ALA A 126 -9.93 13.40 7.53
N ASN A 127 -10.67 12.84 6.56
CA ASN A 127 -11.66 11.80 6.80
C ASN A 127 -10.98 10.53 7.32
N SER A 128 -9.96 10.04 6.64
CA SER A 128 -9.23 8.82 7.04
C SER A 128 -8.56 8.98 8.39
N ARG A 129 -7.99 10.16 8.69
CA ARG A 129 -7.46 10.46 10.02
C ARG A 129 -8.53 10.32 11.12
N THR A 130 -9.73 10.81 10.87
CA THR A 130 -10.85 10.68 11.83
C THR A 130 -11.20 9.22 12.06
N VAL A 131 -11.28 8.41 11.00
CA VAL A 131 -11.53 6.98 11.09
C VAL A 131 -10.44 6.28 11.91
N VAL A 132 -9.16 6.53 11.59
CA VAL A 132 -8.04 5.95 12.34
C VAL A 132 -8.08 6.33 13.81
N GLN A 133 -8.36 7.60 14.15
CA GLN A 133 -8.47 8.04 15.53
C GLN A 133 -9.59 7.31 16.30
N GLN A 134 -10.72 7.03 15.65
CA GLN A 134 -11.81 6.25 16.24
C GLN A 134 -11.39 4.81 16.53
N TYR A 135 -10.72 4.15 15.59
CA TYR A 135 -10.20 2.80 15.77
C TYR A 135 -9.16 2.74 16.90
N LEU A 136 -8.21 3.67 16.94
CA LEU A 136 -7.18 3.71 17.98
C LEU A 136 -7.76 4.00 19.37
N ALA A 137 -8.85 4.78 19.46
CA ALA A 137 -9.55 5.01 20.72
C ALA A 137 -10.33 3.77 21.18
N GLN A 138 -10.93 3.03 20.26
CA GLN A 138 -11.69 1.82 20.55
C GLN A 138 -10.80 0.61 20.82
N TYR A 139 -9.67 0.52 20.12
CA TYR A 139 -8.72 -0.60 20.17
C TYR A 139 -7.29 -0.09 20.46
N PRO A 140 -6.96 0.25 21.70
CA PRO A 140 -5.61 0.71 22.06
C PRO A 140 -4.50 -0.32 21.82
N SER A 141 -4.87 -1.57 21.55
CA SER A 141 -3.97 -2.67 21.19
C SER A 141 -3.40 -2.56 19.78
N ILE A 142 -3.99 -1.72 18.90
CA ILE A 142 -3.48 -1.52 17.54
C ILE A 142 -2.09 -0.88 17.59
N LYS A 143 -1.13 -1.51 16.93
CA LYS A 143 0.28 -1.12 16.87
C LYS A 143 0.71 -0.71 15.46
N VAL A 144 -0.02 -1.18 14.44
CA VAL A 144 0.28 -0.92 13.04
C VAL A 144 -1.00 -0.48 12.31
N VAL A 145 -0.90 0.60 11.57
CA VAL A 145 -1.95 1.05 10.65
C VAL A 145 -1.38 1.04 9.24
N LEU A 146 -2.05 0.35 8.33
CA LEU A 146 -1.69 0.25 6.92
C LEU A 146 -2.71 1.02 6.09
N ASP A 147 -2.30 2.14 5.51
CA ASP A 147 -3.08 2.87 4.52
C ASP A 147 -2.73 2.34 3.13
N VAL A 148 -3.61 1.50 2.59
CA VAL A 148 -3.33 0.74 1.37
C VAL A 148 -3.85 1.48 0.15
N HIS A 149 -2.94 1.82 -0.74
CA HIS A 149 -3.15 2.52 -1.98
C HIS A 149 -2.71 1.68 -3.18
N ARG A 150 -3.05 2.15 -4.37
CA ARG A 150 -2.34 1.79 -5.59
C ARG A 150 -1.62 3.02 -6.12
N ASP A 151 -0.55 2.84 -6.87
CA ASP A 151 0.11 3.92 -7.58
C ASP A 151 -0.37 4.03 -9.04
N ALA A 152 -0.16 5.17 -9.66
CA ALA A 152 -0.44 5.43 -11.07
C ALA A 152 0.78 6.08 -11.70
N ILE A 153 1.48 5.32 -12.53
CA ILE A 153 2.66 5.80 -13.22
C ILE A 153 2.32 5.98 -14.70
N GLU A 154 2.34 7.21 -15.15
CA GLU A 154 2.15 7.57 -16.54
C GLU A 154 3.43 8.19 -17.08
N THR A 155 3.83 7.74 -18.28
CA THR A 155 5.02 8.25 -18.95
C THR A 155 4.68 9.50 -19.78
N GLU A 156 5.69 10.28 -20.17
CA GLU A 156 5.52 11.52 -20.95
C GLU A 156 4.77 11.30 -22.27
N ASN A 157 4.81 10.11 -22.82
CA ASN A 157 4.09 9.76 -24.05
C ASN A 157 2.66 9.24 -23.81
N GLY A 158 2.18 9.29 -22.55
CA GLY A 158 0.83 8.87 -22.20
C GLY A 158 0.66 7.34 -22.03
N SER A 159 1.75 6.57 -22.04
CA SER A 159 1.69 5.14 -21.69
C SER A 159 1.63 4.97 -20.17
N ARG A 160 0.90 3.96 -19.71
CA ARG A 160 0.86 3.59 -18.28
C ARG A 160 1.88 2.49 -17.99
N MET A 161 2.50 2.56 -16.82
CA MET A 161 3.50 1.59 -16.39
C MET A 161 2.92 0.67 -15.32
N ALA A 162 3.16 -0.63 -15.48
CA ALA A 162 2.86 -1.66 -14.49
C ALA A 162 4.19 -2.19 -13.91
N PRO A 163 4.55 -1.79 -12.67
CA PRO A 163 5.72 -2.34 -12.00
C PRO A 163 5.50 -3.81 -11.66
N VAL A 164 6.35 -4.68 -12.19
CA VAL A 164 6.25 -6.14 -12.00
C VAL A 164 7.57 -6.72 -11.52
N CYS A 165 7.48 -7.81 -10.80
CA CYS A 165 8.62 -8.67 -10.46
C CYS A 165 8.20 -10.14 -10.60
N THR A 166 9.17 -11.04 -10.57
CA THR A 166 8.89 -12.48 -10.58
C THR A 166 9.26 -13.06 -9.22
N VAL A 167 8.29 -13.70 -8.59
CA VAL A 167 8.45 -14.43 -7.32
C VAL A 167 8.04 -15.87 -7.56
N ASP A 168 8.94 -16.81 -7.34
CA ASP A 168 8.71 -18.27 -7.55
C ASP A 168 8.13 -18.60 -8.93
N GLY A 169 8.65 -17.93 -9.98
CA GLY A 169 8.21 -18.15 -11.35
C GLY A 169 6.85 -17.51 -11.72
N ARG A 170 6.23 -16.76 -10.81
CA ARG A 170 4.95 -16.07 -11.02
C ARG A 170 5.16 -14.56 -11.02
N GLN A 171 4.45 -13.87 -11.90
CA GLN A 171 4.44 -12.41 -11.89
C GLN A 171 3.68 -11.89 -10.66
N ALA A 172 4.23 -10.86 -10.04
CA ALA A 172 3.64 -10.13 -8.93
C ALA A 172 3.85 -8.63 -9.15
N ALA A 173 2.96 -7.81 -8.61
CA ALA A 173 3.16 -6.37 -8.53
C ALA A 173 4.32 -6.04 -7.58
N GLN A 174 5.10 -5.03 -7.91
CA GLN A 174 6.06 -4.48 -6.95
C GLN A 174 5.33 -3.59 -5.93
N VAL A 175 5.76 -3.68 -4.68
CA VAL A 175 5.19 -2.92 -3.57
C VAL A 175 6.15 -1.81 -3.17
N MET A 176 5.60 -0.61 -2.94
CA MET A 176 6.31 0.52 -2.35
C MET A 176 5.72 0.78 -0.96
N ILE A 177 6.56 0.95 0.04
CA ILE A 177 6.18 1.34 1.40
C ILE A 177 6.67 2.76 1.64
N ILE A 178 5.79 3.61 2.15
CA ILE A 178 6.10 4.98 2.58
C ILE A 178 5.85 5.06 4.08
N CYS A 179 6.83 5.49 4.84
CA CYS A 179 6.76 5.66 6.30
C CYS A 179 7.41 6.99 6.74
#